data_6674030890d94f6e4c2aa96fb420e402
#
_entry.id   6674030890d94f6e4c2aa96fb420e402
#
_cell.length_a   1.000
_cell.length_b   1.000
_cell.length_c   1.000
_cell.angle_alpha   90.00
_cell.angle_beta   90.00
_cell.angle_gamma   90.00
#
_symmetry.space_group_name_H-M   'P 1'
#
loop_
_entity.id
_entity.type
_entity.pdbx_description
1 polymer ?
#
loop_
_entity_poly.entity_id
_entity_poly.type
_entity_poly.pdbx_seq_one_letter_code
_entity_poly.pdbx_strand_id
1 'polypeptide(L)'
;MAHRTTARSIALSCAAITVGAAAQIGLPPVRLPSLPTPGLIGPIGQAATGAAGLGASALALLRRATGDELIRQNRQLIEADPNGEPMLRGELLGLDLSAEALERIVGAGFVRVSEQAPDGADTRIDVLRVPQGLSTRRALSQLRRLEPGAVFDYDHIYGSSASVADAAIAMAGTAELAAAPDVDGDIKGSVRVGLIDGGVELTHAAFYRASIMSSGCGGRAVPSAHGTAIASLLIGDAAPFHGAAPGAQLYAADVYCGQPTGGAVDAIAAAFGWLHANQVAVINISLVGPDNLILRQVVERMIARGHIVVAAVGNDGPAAPPLYPAAYPDVVGVTAVDGHRHVLIEAERGAQVEFAAPGADMVAAISPAGYSIVRGTSFAAPLVAGLLAPRLMAPDQQGARAAIASLAREAIHLGASGRDGTYGLGLVAEGLRVAPDIMQLRPE
;
A
#
# COMPACT_ATOMS: atom_id res chain seq x y z
N MET A 1 -9.61 -14.73 76.02
CA MET A 1 -10.24 -13.52 75.54
C MET A 1 -10.41 -13.65 74.05
N ALA A 2 -11.63 -13.87 73.60
CA ALA A 2 -11.99 -14.15 72.21
C ALA A 2 -12.55 -12.87 71.56
N HIS A 3 -12.03 -12.46 70.46
CA HIS A 3 -12.69 -11.46 69.63
C HIS A 3 -13.20 -12.13 68.33
N ARG A 4 -14.53 -12.18 68.27
CA ARG A 4 -15.31 -12.54 67.08
C ARG A 4 -15.34 -11.35 66.12
N THR A 5 -14.94 -11.52 64.88
CA THR A 5 -15.17 -10.55 63.82
C THR A 5 -16.24 -11.11 62.86
N THR A 6 -17.36 -10.45 62.77
CA THR A 6 -18.53 -10.73 61.99
C THR A 6 -18.28 -10.34 60.54
N ALA A 7 -18.42 -11.28 59.57
CA ALA A 7 -18.43 -11.03 58.17
C ALA A 7 -19.83 -10.54 57.72
N ARG A 8 -19.89 -9.38 57.10
CA ARG A 8 -21.09 -8.84 56.42
C ARG A 8 -21.05 -9.22 54.95
N SER A 9 -21.96 -10.06 54.53
CA SER A 9 -22.24 -10.41 53.14
C SER A 9 -22.95 -9.23 52.47
N ILE A 10 -22.37 -8.70 51.39
CA ILE A 10 -23.03 -7.72 50.50
C ILE A 10 -23.51 -8.52 49.28
N ALA A 11 -24.82 -8.59 49.11
CA ALA A 11 -25.49 -9.16 47.95
C ALA A 11 -25.39 -8.13 46.79
N LEU A 12 -24.75 -8.54 45.71
CA LEU A 12 -24.70 -7.74 44.49
C LEU A 12 -25.87 -8.15 43.59
N SER A 13 -26.83 -7.26 43.38
CA SER A 13 -27.92 -7.46 42.42
C SER A 13 -27.36 -7.33 40.98
N CYS A 14 -27.50 -8.41 40.22
CA CYS A 14 -27.32 -8.40 38.78
C CYS A 14 -28.52 -7.70 38.10
N ALA A 15 -28.32 -6.49 37.60
CA ALA A 15 -29.25 -5.86 36.67
C ALA A 15 -28.94 -6.39 35.25
N ALA A 16 -29.89 -7.10 34.67
CA ALA A 16 -29.82 -7.53 33.27
C ALA A 16 -29.98 -6.31 32.36
N ILE A 17 -28.92 -5.95 31.62
CA ILE A 17 -28.97 -4.97 30.54
C ILE A 17 -29.42 -5.73 29.29
N THR A 18 -30.62 -5.45 28.83
CA THR A 18 -31.15 -5.89 27.53
C THR A 18 -30.37 -5.15 26.45
N VAL A 19 -29.62 -5.91 25.63
CA VAL A 19 -28.95 -5.41 24.42
C VAL A 19 -30.04 -5.09 23.40
N GLY A 20 -30.23 -3.80 23.14
CA GLY A 20 -31.09 -3.32 22.06
C GLY A 20 -30.52 -3.70 20.69
N ALA A 21 -31.39 -4.20 19.81
CA ALA A 21 -31.09 -4.55 18.45
C ALA A 21 -30.46 -3.36 17.70
N ALA A 22 -29.24 -3.54 17.17
CA ALA A 22 -28.64 -2.62 16.23
C ALA A 22 -29.45 -2.66 14.93
N ALA A 23 -30.05 -1.53 14.57
CA ALA A 23 -30.71 -1.36 13.28
C ALA A 23 -29.67 -1.48 12.18
N GLN A 24 -29.80 -2.50 11.33
CA GLN A 24 -29.07 -2.61 10.07
C GLN A 24 -29.54 -1.45 9.17
N ILE A 25 -28.67 -0.47 8.95
CA ILE A 25 -28.87 0.56 7.95
C ILE A 25 -28.58 -0.09 6.60
N GLY A 26 -29.64 -0.55 5.93
CA GLY A 26 -29.58 -1.03 4.55
C GLY A 26 -29.25 0.16 3.65
N LEU A 27 -28.10 0.12 3.00
CA LEU A 27 -27.76 1.05 1.93
C LEU A 27 -28.71 0.79 0.73
N PRO A 28 -29.26 1.83 0.10
CA PRO A 28 -30.09 1.65 -1.09
C PRO A 28 -29.23 1.08 -2.24
N PRO A 29 -29.77 0.17 -3.05
CA PRO A 29 -29.05 -0.37 -4.19
C PRO A 29 -28.69 0.73 -5.18
N VAL A 30 -27.39 0.91 -5.44
CA VAL A 30 -26.89 1.79 -6.49
C VAL A 30 -27.33 1.18 -7.81
N ARG A 31 -28.29 1.79 -8.49
CA ARG A 31 -28.64 1.43 -9.87
C ARG A 31 -27.53 1.94 -10.78
N LEU A 32 -26.69 1.05 -11.24
CA LEU A 32 -25.81 1.33 -12.38
C LEU A 32 -26.66 1.62 -13.61
N PRO A 33 -26.30 2.62 -14.43
CA PRO A 33 -26.98 2.85 -15.70
C PRO A 33 -26.82 1.60 -16.56
N SER A 34 -27.95 1.10 -17.10
CA SER A 34 -27.97 -0.02 -18.03
C SER A 34 -27.10 0.28 -19.26
N LEU A 35 -26.04 -0.53 -19.43
CA LEU A 35 -25.25 -0.49 -20.67
C LEU A 35 -26.15 -0.84 -21.85
N PRO A 36 -26.03 -0.14 -22.99
CA PRO A 36 -26.80 -0.48 -24.20
C PRO A 36 -26.36 -1.86 -24.70
N THR A 37 -27.33 -2.70 -24.97
CA THR A 37 -27.16 -4.03 -25.58
C THR A 37 -26.44 -3.93 -26.94
N PRO A 38 -25.39 -4.73 -27.22
CA PRO A 38 -24.70 -4.68 -28.51
C PRO A 38 -25.60 -5.28 -29.60
N GLY A 39 -26.04 -4.45 -30.54
CA GLY A 39 -26.62 -4.89 -31.78
C GLY A 39 -25.56 -4.98 -32.87
N LEU A 40 -25.42 -6.19 -33.43
CA LEU A 40 -24.90 -6.51 -34.76
C LEU A 40 -23.45 -6.15 -35.16
N ILE A 41 -22.75 -7.23 -35.43
CA ILE A 41 -21.40 -7.47 -35.91
C ILE A 41 -21.00 -6.60 -37.11
N GLY A 42 -20.00 -5.75 -36.93
CA GLY A 42 -19.18 -5.12 -37.96
C GLY A 42 -17.68 -5.43 -37.72
N PRO A 43 -16.76 -5.18 -38.65
CA PRO A 43 -15.44 -5.80 -38.68
C PRO A 43 -14.58 -5.52 -37.47
N ILE A 44 -13.98 -6.59 -36.94
CA ILE A 44 -13.38 -6.79 -35.63
C ILE A 44 -12.10 -5.94 -35.34
N GLY A 45 -11.56 -5.21 -36.29
CA GLY A 45 -10.27 -4.52 -36.12
C GLY A 45 -10.32 -3.12 -35.48
N GLN A 46 -11.46 -2.42 -35.48
CA GLN A 46 -11.56 -1.05 -34.91
C GLN A 46 -12.32 -0.98 -33.58
N ALA A 47 -13.04 -2.06 -33.21
CA ALA A 47 -13.79 -2.11 -31.96
C ALA A 47 -12.90 -2.38 -30.73
N ALA A 48 -11.73 -3.01 -30.89
CA ALA A 48 -10.82 -3.35 -29.78
C ALA A 48 -10.14 -2.11 -29.19
N THR A 49 -9.80 -1.10 -30.00
CA THR A 49 -9.19 0.14 -29.53
C THR A 49 -10.19 1.07 -28.84
N GLY A 50 -11.45 1.06 -29.26
CA GLY A 50 -12.53 1.85 -28.64
C GLY A 50 -12.98 1.29 -27.28
N ALA A 51 -13.07 -0.03 -27.14
CA ALA A 51 -13.47 -0.68 -25.89
C ALA A 51 -12.38 -0.57 -24.79
N ALA A 52 -11.10 -0.67 -25.17
CA ALA A 52 -9.99 -0.46 -24.24
C ALA A 52 -9.93 0.99 -23.73
N GLY A 53 -10.20 1.98 -24.59
CA GLY A 53 -10.25 3.39 -24.19
C GLY A 53 -11.43 3.74 -23.27
N LEU A 54 -12.59 3.13 -23.48
CA LEU A 54 -13.75 3.30 -22.60
C LEU A 54 -13.53 2.65 -21.24
N GLY A 55 -12.86 1.49 -21.19
CA GLY A 55 -12.51 0.80 -19.94
C GLY A 55 -11.53 1.62 -19.08
N ALA A 56 -10.47 2.16 -19.66
CA ALA A 56 -9.48 2.97 -18.96
C ALA A 56 -10.08 4.26 -18.39
N SER A 57 -10.93 4.95 -19.16
CA SER A 57 -11.63 6.16 -18.67
C SER A 57 -12.59 5.84 -17.52
N ALA A 58 -13.23 4.67 -17.54
CA ALA A 58 -14.13 4.24 -16.46
C ALA A 58 -13.38 3.94 -15.15
N LEU A 59 -12.20 3.32 -15.23
CA LEU A 59 -11.37 3.01 -14.06
C LEU A 59 -10.83 4.29 -13.40
N ALA A 60 -10.30 5.22 -14.19
CA ALA A 60 -9.84 6.51 -13.66
C ALA A 60 -10.99 7.33 -13.03
N LEU A 61 -12.20 7.26 -13.59
CA LEU A 61 -13.40 7.86 -13.00
C LEU A 61 -13.78 7.19 -11.68
N LEU A 62 -13.61 5.87 -11.58
CA LEU A 62 -13.90 5.12 -10.37
C LEU A 62 -12.95 5.51 -9.22
N ARG A 63 -11.64 5.64 -9.47
CA ARG A 63 -10.66 6.12 -8.48
C ARG A 63 -11.03 7.53 -8.00
N ARG A 64 -11.37 8.44 -8.93
CA ARG A 64 -11.84 9.79 -8.55
C ARG A 64 -13.10 9.74 -7.70
N ALA A 65 -14.08 8.92 -8.06
CA ALA A 65 -15.31 8.76 -7.28
C ALA A 65 -15.03 8.22 -5.87
N THR A 66 -14.06 7.33 -5.71
CA THR A 66 -13.62 6.83 -4.41
C THR A 66 -12.95 7.92 -3.59
N GLY A 67 -12.06 8.73 -4.19
CA GLY A 67 -11.46 9.90 -3.54
C GLY A 67 -12.49 10.94 -3.12
N ASP A 68 -13.44 11.26 -4.00
CA ASP A 68 -14.56 12.17 -3.72
C ASP A 68 -15.44 11.67 -2.58
N GLU A 69 -15.69 10.34 -2.50
CA GLU A 69 -16.43 9.73 -1.40
C GLU A 69 -15.68 9.82 -0.09
N LEU A 70 -14.39 9.51 -0.08
CA LEU A 70 -13.51 9.66 1.09
C LEU A 70 -13.56 11.10 1.63
N ILE A 71 -13.43 12.10 0.74
CA ILE A 71 -13.52 13.51 1.09
C ILE A 71 -14.92 13.86 1.63
N ARG A 72 -15.98 13.38 0.98
CA ARG A 72 -17.37 13.67 1.42
C ARG A 72 -17.69 13.13 2.79
N GLN A 73 -17.23 11.89 3.08
CA GLN A 73 -17.46 11.25 4.37
C GLN A 73 -16.64 11.89 5.50
N ASN A 74 -15.49 12.48 5.18
CA ASN A 74 -14.50 12.95 6.16
C ASN A 74 -14.16 14.44 5.99
N ARG A 75 -15.12 15.29 5.61
CA ARG A 75 -14.91 16.72 5.28
C ARG A 75 -14.23 17.56 6.35
N GLN A 76 -14.27 17.13 7.60
CA GLN A 76 -13.59 17.83 8.69
C GLN A 76 -12.10 17.53 8.74
N LEU A 77 -11.66 16.39 8.21
CA LEU A 77 -10.29 15.90 8.24
C LEU A 77 -9.61 15.96 6.87
N ILE A 78 -10.40 15.81 5.79
CA ILE A 78 -9.90 15.65 4.44
C ILE A 78 -10.52 16.70 3.51
N GLU A 79 -9.73 17.20 2.60
CA GLU A 79 -10.16 18.08 1.51
C GLU A 79 -9.44 17.74 0.19
N ALA A 80 -9.95 18.28 -0.92
CA ALA A 80 -9.34 18.10 -2.21
C ALA A 80 -8.22 19.15 -2.45
N ASP A 81 -7.14 18.72 -3.07
CA ASP A 81 -6.14 19.61 -3.66
C ASP A 81 -6.70 20.29 -4.93
N PRO A 82 -5.94 21.18 -5.64
CA PRO A 82 -6.39 21.77 -6.89
C PRO A 82 -6.70 20.81 -8.02
N ASN A 83 -6.21 19.57 -7.97
CA ASN A 83 -6.42 18.52 -8.97
C ASN A 83 -7.54 17.54 -8.58
N GLY A 84 -8.10 17.69 -7.37
CA GLY A 84 -9.14 16.81 -6.84
C GLY A 84 -8.60 15.66 -6.00
N GLU A 85 -7.29 15.60 -5.75
CA GLU A 85 -6.68 14.53 -4.95
C GLU A 85 -6.91 14.75 -3.45
N PRO A 86 -7.16 13.68 -2.66
CA PRO A 86 -7.41 13.80 -1.23
C PRO A 86 -6.14 14.20 -0.46
N MET A 87 -6.28 15.16 0.45
CA MET A 87 -5.21 15.62 1.35
C MET A 87 -5.74 15.94 2.73
N LEU A 88 -4.87 15.93 3.74
CA LEU A 88 -5.22 16.32 5.09
C LEU A 88 -5.59 17.81 5.14
N ARG A 89 -6.75 18.09 5.71
CA ARG A 89 -7.28 19.45 5.83
C ARG A 89 -6.48 20.26 6.82
N GLY A 90 -5.98 21.41 6.37
CA GLY A 90 -5.30 22.36 7.24
C GLY A 90 -3.91 21.91 7.69
N GLU A 91 -3.31 20.92 7.01
CA GLU A 91 -1.95 20.45 7.25
C GLU A 91 -1.11 20.56 5.98
N LEU A 92 0.15 20.91 6.16
CA LEU A 92 1.17 21.05 5.11
C LEU A 92 2.46 20.44 5.60
N LEU A 93 3.26 19.95 4.68
CA LEU A 93 4.57 19.39 4.97
C LEU A 93 5.69 20.34 4.55
N GLY A 94 6.73 20.43 5.36
CA GLY A 94 7.98 21.12 5.05
C GLY A 94 9.16 20.17 5.19
N LEU A 95 10.11 20.22 4.26
CA LEU A 95 11.27 19.35 4.23
C LEU A 95 12.51 20.11 4.66
N ASP A 96 13.27 19.57 5.64
CA ASP A 96 14.58 20.05 6.11
C ASP A 96 14.61 21.56 6.44
N LEU A 97 13.54 22.04 7.08
CA LEU A 97 13.44 23.45 7.44
C LEU A 97 14.53 23.84 8.45
N SER A 98 15.22 24.96 8.22
CA SER A 98 16.16 25.51 9.19
C SER A 98 15.40 26.06 10.40
N ALA A 99 16.11 26.23 11.52
CA ALA A 99 15.53 26.84 12.73
C ALA A 99 14.97 28.25 12.45
N GLU A 100 15.72 29.05 11.67
CA GLU A 100 15.33 30.41 11.29
C GLU A 100 14.10 30.40 10.37
N ALA A 101 13.99 29.43 9.44
CA ALA A 101 12.82 29.25 8.60
C ALA A 101 11.60 28.91 9.45
N LEU A 102 11.73 27.97 10.39
CA LEU A 102 10.67 27.60 11.33
C LEU A 102 10.23 28.79 12.20
N GLU A 103 11.15 29.61 12.71
CA GLU A 103 10.80 30.83 13.45
C GLU A 103 9.96 31.80 12.61
N ARG A 104 10.33 32.02 11.35
CA ARG A 104 9.55 32.89 10.42
C ARG A 104 8.17 32.28 10.11
N ILE A 105 8.11 30.97 9.89
CA ILE A 105 6.86 30.23 9.64
C ILE A 105 5.92 30.33 10.83
N VAL A 106 6.43 30.08 12.04
CA VAL A 106 5.65 30.23 13.28
C VAL A 106 5.23 31.68 13.50
N GLY A 107 6.14 32.65 13.25
CA GLY A 107 5.83 34.08 13.28
C GLY A 107 4.74 34.51 12.29
N ALA A 108 4.55 33.76 11.19
CA ALA A 108 3.46 33.95 10.23
C ALA A 108 2.14 33.27 10.63
N GLY A 109 2.08 32.65 11.83
CA GLY A 109 0.90 32.06 12.43
C GLY A 109 0.70 30.56 12.17
N PHE A 110 1.63 29.89 11.52
CA PHE A 110 1.62 28.42 11.40
C PHE A 110 2.05 27.77 12.71
N VAL A 111 1.55 26.56 12.96
CA VAL A 111 1.92 25.79 14.15
C VAL A 111 2.61 24.50 13.70
N ARG A 112 3.85 24.28 14.16
CA ARG A 112 4.51 23.00 14.00
C ARG A 112 3.83 21.97 14.89
N VAL A 113 3.22 20.95 14.28
CA VAL A 113 2.45 19.90 14.98
C VAL A 113 3.36 18.75 15.39
N SER A 114 4.21 18.31 14.47
CA SER A 114 5.16 17.23 14.68
C SER A 114 6.41 17.42 13.84
N GLU A 115 7.45 16.72 14.23
CA GLU A 115 8.68 16.55 13.48
C GLU A 115 8.88 15.05 13.28
N GLN A 116 8.99 14.65 12.02
CA GLN A 116 9.42 13.32 11.64
C GLN A 116 10.92 13.40 11.31
N ALA A 117 11.76 12.99 12.22
CA ALA A 117 13.20 12.84 12.03
C ALA A 117 13.56 11.39 12.29
N PRO A 118 13.41 10.50 11.31
CA PRO A 118 13.73 9.10 11.49
C PRO A 118 15.20 8.93 11.88
N ASP A 119 15.49 8.11 12.88
CA ASP A 119 16.84 7.84 13.33
C ASP A 119 17.76 7.45 12.17
N GLY A 120 18.86 8.20 11.99
CA GLY A 120 19.85 7.97 10.93
C GLY A 120 19.46 8.46 9.53
N ALA A 121 18.29 9.06 9.35
CA ALA A 121 17.95 9.74 8.10
C ALA A 121 18.28 11.24 8.20
N ASP A 122 19.12 11.75 7.25
CA ASP A 122 19.35 13.20 7.12
C ASP A 122 18.11 13.90 6.51
N THR A 123 16.92 13.44 6.88
CA THR A 123 15.65 13.90 6.33
C THR A 123 14.73 14.26 7.49
N ARG A 124 14.38 15.52 7.60
CA ARG A 124 13.43 16.00 8.58
C ARG A 124 12.18 16.51 7.88
N ILE A 125 11.02 16.02 8.28
CA ILE A 125 9.72 16.49 7.81
C ILE A 125 9.00 17.15 8.96
N ASP A 126 8.66 18.42 8.75
CA ASP A 126 7.87 19.22 9.69
C ASP A 126 6.41 19.22 9.22
N VAL A 127 5.50 18.75 10.06
CA VAL A 127 4.06 18.88 9.85
C VAL A 127 3.60 20.23 10.38
N LEU A 128 3.06 21.07 9.51
CA LEU A 128 2.70 22.43 9.77
C LEU A 128 1.17 22.61 9.69
N ARG A 129 0.55 22.97 10.82
CA ARG A 129 -0.87 23.32 10.83
C ARG A 129 -1.07 24.75 10.33
N VAL A 130 -2.05 24.89 9.44
CA VAL A 130 -2.42 26.14 8.79
C VAL A 130 -3.11 27.09 9.79
N PRO A 131 -2.83 28.41 9.76
CA PRO A 131 -3.53 29.40 10.57
C PRO A 131 -5.05 29.38 10.37
N GLN A 132 -5.82 29.62 11.44
CA GLN A 132 -7.29 29.68 11.36
C GLN A 132 -7.75 30.71 10.32
N GLY A 133 -8.76 30.35 9.54
CA GLY A 133 -9.32 31.19 8.49
C GLY A 133 -8.54 31.23 7.18
N LEU A 134 -7.38 30.61 7.12
CA LEU A 134 -6.61 30.45 5.87
C LEU A 134 -6.88 29.07 5.27
N SER A 135 -7.19 29.02 3.95
CA SER A 135 -7.32 27.74 3.27
C SER A 135 -5.94 27.09 3.05
N THR A 136 -5.86 25.76 3.08
CA THR A 136 -4.62 25.00 2.91
C THR A 136 -3.88 25.38 1.61
N ARG A 137 -4.62 25.58 0.52
CA ARG A 137 -4.06 26.04 -0.77
C ARG A 137 -3.39 27.42 -0.68
N ARG A 138 -4.03 28.38 0.01
CA ARG A 138 -3.44 29.73 0.18
C ARG A 138 -2.26 29.69 1.14
N ALA A 139 -2.33 28.84 2.15
CA ALA A 139 -1.27 28.64 3.11
C ALA A 139 -0.01 28.07 2.44
N LEU A 140 -0.13 27.05 1.57
CA LEU A 140 1.00 26.55 0.78
C LEU A 140 1.63 27.64 -0.08
N SER A 141 0.80 28.45 -0.75
CA SER A 141 1.30 29.58 -1.54
C SER A 141 1.99 30.64 -0.68
N GLN A 142 1.56 30.85 0.56
CA GLN A 142 2.20 31.75 1.52
C GLN A 142 3.55 31.21 1.97
N LEU A 143 3.66 29.91 2.34
CA LEU A 143 4.91 29.27 2.75
C LEU A 143 5.97 29.36 1.63
N ARG A 144 5.58 29.04 0.40
CA ARG A 144 6.48 29.12 -0.77
C ARG A 144 6.99 30.52 -1.06
N ARG A 145 6.23 31.58 -0.71
CA ARG A 145 6.70 32.96 -0.79
C ARG A 145 7.57 33.37 0.40
N LEU A 146 7.24 32.87 1.59
CA LEU A 146 7.98 33.18 2.81
C LEU A 146 9.37 32.54 2.80
N GLU A 147 9.47 31.30 2.33
CA GLU A 147 10.70 30.51 2.24
C GLU A 147 10.87 29.93 0.84
N PRO A 148 11.31 30.74 -0.16
CA PRO A 148 11.39 30.29 -1.57
C PRO A 148 12.40 29.17 -1.82
N GLY A 149 13.38 28.99 -0.91
CA GLY A 149 14.39 27.93 -1.00
C GLY A 149 14.00 26.62 -0.32
N ALA A 150 12.87 26.59 0.40
CA ALA A 150 12.40 25.40 1.10
C ALA A 150 11.36 24.62 0.28
N VAL A 151 11.29 23.33 0.52
CA VAL A 151 10.32 22.43 -0.14
C VAL A 151 9.09 22.28 0.75
N PHE A 152 7.93 22.60 0.20
CA PHE A 152 6.64 22.42 0.85
C PHE A 152 5.67 21.73 -0.08
N ASP A 153 4.83 20.85 0.49
CA ASP A 153 3.71 20.27 -0.24
C ASP A 153 2.51 19.97 0.68
N TYR A 154 1.42 19.53 0.07
CA TYR A 154 0.27 19.01 0.78
C TYR A 154 0.59 17.66 1.43
N ASP A 155 -0.12 17.35 2.50
CA ASP A 155 -0.11 16.00 3.05
C ASP A 155 -1.18 15.17 2.35
N HIS A 156 -0.83 14.66 1.16
CA HIS A 156 -1.73 13.85 0.33
C HIS A 156 -1.95 12.47 0.93
N ILE A 157 -3.14 11.91 0.72
CA ILE A 157 -3.51 10.57 1.16
C ILE A 157 -3.33 9.60 0.00
N TYR A 158 -2.52 8.56 0.21
CA TYR A 158 -2.29 7.46 -0.72
C TYR A 158 -3.20 6.29 -0.39
N GLY A 159 -3.85 5.74 -1.40
CA GLY A 159 -4.72 4.56 -1.27
C GLY A 159 -3.99 3.26 -1.60
N SER A 160 -4.56 2.11 -1.24
CA SER A 160 -4.10 0.85 -1.81
C SER A 160 -4.27 0.90 -3.33
N SER A 161 -3.35 0.29 -4.08
CA SER A 161 -3.48 0.20 -5.54
C SER A 161 -4.56 -0.81 -5.97
N ALA A 162 -5.35 -1.35 -5.03
CA ALA A 162 -6.46 -2.22 -5.29
C ALA A 162 -7.64 -1.44 -5.89
N SER A 163 -8.24 -1.94 -6.96
CA SER A 163 -9.49 -1.42 -7.50
C SER A 163 -10.69 -1.82 -6.63
N VAL A 164 -11.82 -1.13 -6.75
CA VAL A 164 -13.06 -1.51 -6.04
C VAL A 164 -13.51 -2.94 -6.39
N ALA A 165 -13.12 -3.46 -7.56
CA ALA A 165 -13.32 -4.85 -7.95
C ALA A 165 -12.56 -5.82 -7.04
N ASP A 166 -11.35 -5.46 -6.59
CA ASP A 166 -10.55 -6.29 -5.68
C ASP A 166 -11.22 -6.45 -4.31
N ALA A 167 -11.86 -5.40 -3.80
CA ALA A 167 -12.59 -5.46 -2.54
C ALA A 167 -13.85 -6.35 -2.59
N ALA A 168 -14.49 -6.45 -3.75
CA ALA A 168 -15.67 -7.30 -3.96
C ALA A 168 -15.28 -8.78 -4.12
N ILE A 169 -14.14 -9.06 -4.77
CA ILE A 169 -13.62 -10.43 -4.97
C ILE A 169 -13.02 -10.99 -3.68
N ALA A 170 -12.41 -10.13 -2.84
CA ALA A 170 -11.86 -10.52 -1.54
C ALA A 170 -12.91 -11.07 -0.54
N MET A 171 -14.21 -10.89 -0.83
CA MET A 171 -15.32 -11.36 0.02
C MET A 171 -15.83 -12.77 -0.35
N ALA A 172 -15.37 -13.37 -1.45
CA ALA A 172 -15.85 -14.64 -1.95
C ALA A 172 -14.86 -15.76 -1.67
N GLY A 173 -15.19 -16.62 -0.74
CA GLY A 173 -14.52 -17.90 -0.48
C GLY A 173 -13.31 -17.84 0.46
N THR A 174 -13.53 -18.06 1.74
CA THR A 174 -12.47 -18.30 2.74
C THR A 174 -12.27 -19.79 2.93
N ALA A 175 -11.09 -20.33 2.61
CA ALA A 175 -10.70 -21.69 3.01
C ALA A 175 -9.86 -21.58 4.29
N GLU A 176 -10.31 -22.22 5.36
CA GLU A 176 -9.56 -22.36 6.60
C GLU A 176 -8.63 -23.57 6.47
N LEU A 177 -7.33 -23.33 6.43
CA LEU A 177 -6.35 -24.41 6.48
C LEU A 177 -6.14 -24.85 7.93
N ALA A 178 -6.11 -26.18 8.15
CA ALA A 178 -5.78 -26.74 9.45
C ALA A 178 -4.39 -26.29 9.90
N ALA A 179 -4.23 -26.00 11.19
CA ALA A 179 -2.96 -25.60 11.80
C ALA A 179 -1.82 -26.55 11.41
N ALA A 180 -0.72 -26.00 10.89
CA ALA A 180 0.46 -26.79 10.59
C ALA A 180 1.11 -27.30 11.89
N PRO A 181 1.66 -28.54 11.90
CA PRO A 181 2.37 -29.06 13.07
C PRO A 181 3.64 -28.23 13.36
N ASP A 182 3.93 -28.05 14.64
CA ASP A 182 5.17 -27.44 15.12
C ASP A 182 6.40 -28.10 14.50
N VAL A 183 7.16 -27.34 13.74
CA VAL A 183 8.48 -27.76 13.28
C VAL A 183 9.48 -26.70 13.72
N ASP A 184 10.29 -27.08 14.70
CA ASP A 184 11.48 -26.33 15.14
C ASP A 184 12.43 -26.13 13.96
N GLY A 185 12.41 -24.98 13.34
CA GLY A 185 13.27 -24.61 12.21
C GLY A 185 14.02 -23.33 12.53
N ASP A 186 15.33 -23.46 12.62
CA ASP A 186 16.29 -22.37 12.85
C ASP A 186 16.05 -21.24 11.82
N ILE A 187 15.47 -20.11 12.23
CA ILE A 187 15.22 -18.93 11.37
C ILE A 187 16.58 -18.31 11.07
N LYS A 188 17.14 -18.62 9.92
CA LYS A 188 18.36 -17.94 9.41
C LYS A 188 18.01 -16.50 9.01
N GLY A 189 17.81 -15.64 10.00
CA GLY A 189 17.36 -14.27 9.87
C GLY A 189 18.42 -13.30 9.35
N SER A 190 18.96 -13.53 8.16
CA SER A 190 19.84 -12.57 7.51
C SER A 190 19.11 -11.72 6.45
N VAL A 191 18.06 -12.25 5.80
CA VAL A 191 17.29 -11.52 4.77
C VAL A 191 16.22 -10.67 5.44
N ARG A 192 16.18 -9.38 5.11
CA ARG A 192 15.14 -8.45 5.58
C ARG A 192 14.37 -7.90 4.39
N VAL A 193 13.05 -7.77 4.52
CA VAL A 193 12.18 -7.13 3.54
C VAL A 193 11.22 -6.19 4.25
N GLY A 194 10.99 -5.01 3.66
CA GLY A 194 10.10 -3.99 4.18
C GLY A 194 8.74 -4.01 3.49
N LEU A 195 7.71 -3.67 4.25
CA LEU A 195 6.36 -3.44 3.75
C LEU A 195 5.85 -2.12 4.29
N ILE A 196 5.41 -1.23 3.39
CA ILE A 196 4.62 -0.03 3.71
C ILE A 196 3.22 -0.26 3.19
N ASP A 197 2.26 -0.50 4.10
CA ASP A 197 0.87 -0.86 3.78
C ASP A 197 -0.04 -0.67 5.01
N GLY A 198 -1.17 -1.34 5.07
CA GLY A 198 -1.95 -1.53 6.29
C GLY A 198 -1.37 -2.62 7.19
N GLY A 199 -1.92 -2.75 8.39
CA GLY A 199 -1.45 -3.72 9.37
C GLY A 199 -1.60 -5.17 8.92
N VAL A 200 -0.77 -6.04 9.49
CA VAL A 200 -0.70 -7.48 9.18
C VAL A 200 -1.38 -8.28 10.29
N GLU A 201 -2.18 -9.28 9.93
CA GLU A 201 -2.75 -10.25 10.87
C GLU A 201 -1.68 -11.27 11.28
N LEU A 202 -0.98 -10.98 12.37
CA LEU A 202 0.19 -11.76 12.81
C LEU A 202 -0.15 -13.19 13.24
N THR A 203 -1.42 -13.45 13.60
CA THR A 203 -1.90 -14.78 14.03
C THR A 203 -2.35 -15.68 12.88
N HIS A 204 -2.30 -15.15 11.63
CA HIS A 204 -2.67 -15.91 10.45
C HIS A 204 -1.72 -17.10 10.22
N ALA A 205 -2.28 -18.25 9.82
CA ALA A 205 -1.52 -19.50 9.61
C ALA A 205 -0.32 -19.36 8.65
N ALA A 206 -0.42 -18.47 7.65
CA ALA A 206 0.67 -18.17 6.73
C ALA A 206 1.94 -17.66 7.41
N PHE A 207 1.85 -17.18 8.66
CA PHE A 207 2.96 -16.52 9.38
C PHE A 207 3.47 -17.31 10.60
N TYR A 208 3.01 -18.52 10.84
CA TYR A 208 3.42 -19.30 12.04
C TYR A 208 4.93 -19.52 12.17
N ARG A 209 5.66 -19.46 11.05
CA ARG A 209 7.12 -19.57 11.00
C ARG A 209 7.82 -18.26 10.66
N ALA A 210 7.06 -17.18 10.52
CA ALA A 210 7.58 -15.91 10.08
C ALA A 210 8.06 -15.06 11.25
N SER A 211 9.12 -14.29 11.03
CA SER A 211 9.56 -13.22 11.92
C SER A 211 9.04 -11.88 11.37
N ILE A 212 8.12 -11.24 12.09
CA ILE A 212 7.53 -9.97 11.68
C ILE A 212 7.75 -8.92 12.76
N MET A 213 8.40 -7.83 12.36
CA MET A 213 8.52 -6.61 13.15
C MET A 213 7.50 -5.61 12.64
N SER A 214 6.67 -5.07 13.52
CA SER A 214 5.63 -4.11 13.15
C SER A 214 5.91 -2.72 13.69
N SER A 215 5.56 -1.68 12.91
CA SER A 215 5.62 -0.28 13.30
C SER A 215 4.34 0.45 12.89
N GLY A 216 4.11 1.62 13.51
CA GLY A 216 2.91 2.43 13.29
C GLY A 216 1.88 2.29 14.40
N CYS A 217 0.78 3.04 14.29
CA CYS A 217 -0.42 2.97 15.12
C CYS A 217 -0.20 3.11 16.63
N GLY A 218 0.92 3.70 17.06
CA GLY A 218 1.30 3.79 18.48
C GLY A 218 1.50 2.41 19.13
N GLY A 219 1.98 1.43 18.36
CA GLY A 219 2.23 0.06 18.82
C GLY A 219 0.98 -0.83 18.90
N ARG A 220 -0.18 -0.37 18.44
CA ARG A 220 -1.41 -1.18 18.38
C ARG A 220 -1.44 -1.99 17.08
N ALA A 221 -1.84 -3.25 17.17
CA ALA A 221 -2.14 -4.03 15.98
C ALA A 221 -3.48 -3.60 15.39
N VAL A 222 -3.50 -3.21 14.11
CA VAL A 222 -4.70 -2.88 13.35
C VAL A 222 -4.66 -3.62 12.01
N PRO A 223 -4.88 -4.95 12.01
CA PRO A 223 -4.77 -5.75 10.81
C PRO A 223 -5.72 -5.30 9.70
N SER A 224 -5.24 -5.34 8.47
CA SER A 224 -6.03 -5.09 7.26
C SER A 224 -5.98 -6.31 6.34
N ALA A 225 -7.02 -6.53 5.54
CA ALA A 225 -7.04 -7.59 4.54
C ALA A 225 -5.92 -7.40 3.51
N HIS A 226 -5.73 -6.16 3.04
CA HIS A 226 -4.71 -5.83 2.04
C HIS A 226 -3.28 -6.02 2.59
N GLY A 227 -2.94 -5.41 3.72
CA GLY A 227 -1.61 -5.56 4.33
C GLY A 227 -1.26 -7.03 4.67
N THR A 228 -2.26 -7.82 5.13
CA THR A 228 -2.10 -9.24 5.38
C THR A 228 -1.82 -10.01 4.09
N ALA A 229 -2.56 -9.70 3.01
CA ALA A 229 -2.36 -10.34 1.72
C ALA A 229 -0.96 -10.05 1.15
N ILE A 230 -0.54 -8.78 1.15
CA ILE A 230 0.78 -8.38 0.66
C ILE A 230 1.91 -9.03 1.50
N ALA A 231 1.79 -9.02 2.83
CA ALA A 231 2.73 -9.70 3.71
C ALA A 231 2.85 -11.19 3.40
N SER A 232 1.72 -11.87 3.12
CA SER A 232 1.72 -13.29 2.79
C SER A 232 2.44 -13.59 1.46
N LEU A 233 2.27 -12.74 0.46
CA LEU A 233 2.97 -12.85 -0.83
C LEU A 233 4.47 -12.56 -0.71
N LEU A 234 4.88 -11.77 0.28
CA LEU A 234 6.29 -11.55 0.59
C LEU A 234 6.92 -12.77 1.28
N ILE A 235 6.38 -13.18 2.44
CA ILE A 235 7.07 -14.09 3.38
C ILE A 235 6.23 -15.28 3.85
N GLY A 236 5.00 -15.43 3.38
CA GLY A 236 4.11 -16.51 3.83
C GLY A 236 4.76 -17.89 3.61
N ASP A 237 4.58 -18.80 4.60
CA ASP A 237 5.10 -20.17 4.55
C ASP A 237 4.14 -21.14 5.23
N ALA A 238 3.10 -21.53 4.52
CA ALA A 238 2.10 -22.52 4.97
C ALA A 238 1.64 -23.36 3.77
N ALA A 239 2.29 -24.52 3.59
CA ALA A 239 2.01 -25.40 2.46
C ALA A 239 0.51 -25.68 2.26
N PRO A 240 0.00 -25.63 1.03
CA PRO A 240 0.71 -25.46 -0.25
C PRO A 240 1.02 -23.99 -0.65
N PHE A 241 0.72 -23.01 0.20
CA PHE A 241 0.94 -21.59 -0.05
C PHE A 241 2.35 -21.18 0.37
N HIS A 242 3.07 -20.47 -0.54
CA HIS A 242 4.38 -19.88 -0.26
C HIS A 242 4.50 -18.49 -0.89
N GLY A 243 5.05 -17.55 -0.12
CA GLY A 243 5.46 -16.23 -0.60
C GLY A 243 6.79 -16.27 -1.37
N ALA A 244 7.25 -15.09 -1.79
CA ALA A 244 8.46 -14.97 -2.61
C ALA A 244 9.78 -15.08 -1.82
N ALA A 245 9.75 -14.81 -0.52
CA ALA A 245 10.92 -14.89 0.37
C ALA A 245 10.56 -15.57 1.71
N PRO A 246 10.13 -16.84 1.71
CA PRO A 246 9.84 -17.55 2.94
C PRO A 246 11.10 -17.62 3.82
N GLY A 247 10.95 -17.37 5.13
CA GLY A 247 12.07 -17.30 6.07
C GLY A 247 12.79 -15.95 6.13
N ALA A 248 12.44 -14.96 5.30
CA ALA A 248 12.88 -13.59 5.50
C ALA A 248 12.19 -12.94 6.71
N GLN A 249 12.88 -12.01 7.37
CA GLN A 249 12.29 -11.17 8.40
C GLN A 249 11.54 -10.01 7.73
N LEU A 250 10.23 -9.90 7.98
CA LEU A 250 9.40 -8.81 7.50
C LEU A 250 9.43 -7.63 8.48
N TYR A 251 9.65 -6.44 7.96
CA TYR A 251 9.47 -5.17 8.64
C TYR A 251 8.23 -4.49 8.07
N ALA A 252 7.09 -4.61 8.76
CA ALA A 252 5.79 -4.11 8.32
C ALA A 252 5.43 -2.80 9.00
N ALA A 253 5.30 -1.73 8.23
CA ALA A 253 4.85 -0.42 8.69
C ALA A 253 3.39 -0.21 8.31
N ASP A 254 2.49 -0.15 9.32
CA ASP A 254 1.09 0.20 9.13
C ASP A 254 0.96 1.73 9.08
N VAL A 255 0.69 2.25 7.88
CA VAL A 255 0.51 3.68 7.63
C VAL A 255 -0.95 4.11 7.65
N TYR A 256 -1.90 3.16 7.77
CA TYR A 256 -3.34 3.46 7.79
C TYR A 256 -3.94 3.51 9.18
N CYS A 257 -3.53 2.62 10.06
CA CYS A 257 -4.06 2.50 11.42
C CYS A 257 -5.60 2.40 11.48
N GLY A 258 -6.24 1.95 10.39
CA GLY A 258 -7.70 1.91 10.27
C GLY A 258 -8.36 3.29 10.29
N GLN A 259 -7.62 4.35 9.98
CA GLN A 259 -8.12 5.72 9.96
C GLN A 259 -8.42 6.19 8.53
N PRO A 260 -9.45 7.04 8.32
CA PRO A 260 -9.72 7.61 7.00
C PRO A 260 -8.61 8.56 6.50
N THR A 261 -7.77 9.05 7.41
CA THR A 261 -6.59 9.87 7.13
C THR A 261 -5.32 9.03 6.97
N GLY A 262 -5.42 7.70 7.03
CA GLY A 262 -4.29 6.81 6.87
C GLY A 262 -3.73 6.83 5.44
N GLY A 263 -2.45 6.50 5.30
CA GLY A 263 -1.73 6.60 4.04
C GLY A 263 -1.29 8.03 3.68
N ALA A 264 -1.32 8.96 4.63
CA ALA A 264 -0.80 10.31 4.45
C ALA A 264 0.73 10.29 4.26
N VAL A 265 1.26 11.28 3.53
CA VAL A 265 2.68 11.33 3.17
C VAL A 265 3.59 11.37 4.39
N ASP A 266 3.20 12.05 5.46
CA ASP A 266 3.96 12.09 6.71
C ASP A 266 4.15 10.68 7.31
N ALA A 267 3.07 9.87 7.33
CA ALA A 267 3.11 8.49 7.82
C ALA A 267 3.96 7.59 6.92
N ILE A 268 3.85 7.73 5.59
CA ILE A 268 4.68 6.99 4.63
C ILE A 268 6.16 7.34 4.80
N ALA A 269 6.48 8.61 4.97
CA ALA A 269 7.84 9.08 5.18
C ALA A 269 8.42 8.57 6.50
N ALA A 270 7.64 8.56 7.59
CA ALA A 270 8.03 7.95 8.86
C ALA A 270 8.31 6.45 8.71
N ALA A 271 7.50 5.74 7.91
CA ALA A 271 7.72 4.32 7.61
C ALA A 271 9.03 4.09 6.86
N PHE A 272 9.36 4.89 5.83
CA PHE A 272 10.66 4.81 5.15
C PHE A 272 11.82 5.04 6.10
N GLY A 273 11.71 6.01 7.00
CA GLY A 273 12.75 6.28 7.99
C GLY A 273 12.95 5.14 8.97
N TRP A 274 11.88 4.54 9.48
CA TRP A 274 11.96 3.37 10.33
C TRP A 274 12.60 2.16 9.63
N LEU A 275 12.25 1.92 8.36
CA LEU A 275 12.87 0.87 7.55
C LEU A 275 14.36 1.12 7.31
N HIS A 276 14.75 2.39 7.06
CA HIS A 276 16.15 2.78 6.94
C HIS A 276 16.93 2.54 8.23
N ALA A 277 16.41 2.96 9.39
CA ALA A 277 17.04 2.75 10.69
C ALA A 277 17.25 1.25 10.99
N ASN A 278 16.37 0.39 10.50
CA ASN A 278 16.48 -1.06 10.61
C ASN A 278 17.29 -1.71 9.48
N GLN A 279 17.94 -0.94 8.61
CA GLN A 279 18.79 -1.44 7.52
C GLN A 279 18.05 -2.41 6.60
N VAL A 280 16.79 -2.15 6.30
CA VAL A 280 15.95 -2.95 5.40
C VAL A 280 16.24 -2.54 3.98
N ALA A 281 16.92 -3.37 3.21
CA ALA A 281 17.44 -3.00 1.90
C ALA A 281 16.37 -2.94 0.80
N VAL A 282 15.38 -3.82 0.82
CA VAL A 282 14.31 -3.90 -0.18
C VAL A 282 12.97 -3.60 0.47
N ILE A 283 12.23 -2.65 -0.08
CA ILE A 283 10.99 -2.11 0.49
C ILE A 283 9.88 -2.22 -0.55
N ASN A 284 8.81 -2.95 -0.23
CA ASN A 284 7.58 -2.97 -1.00
C ASN A 284 6.63 -1.87 -0.53
N ILE A 285 6.06 -1.12 -1.48
CA ILE A 285 4.98 -0.18 -1.25
C ILE A 285 3.88 -0.39 -2.29
N SER A 286 2.74 -0.94 -1.85
CA SER A 286 1.59 -1.25 -2.72
C SER A 286 0.50 -0.19 -2.61
N LEU A 287 0.92 1.08 -2.44
CA LEU A 287 0.08 2.26 -2.33
C LEU A 287 0.29 3.17 -3.54
N VAL A 288 -0.75 3.88 -3.93
CA VAL A 288 -0.72 4.81 -5.06
C VAL A 288 -1.38 6.15 -4.71
N GLY A 289 -0.84 7.21 -5.28
CA GLY A 289 -1.35 8.55 -5.10
C GLY A 289 -0.79 9.54 -6.13
N PRO A 290 -1.07 10.84 -5.96
CA PRO A 290 -0.56 11.88 -6.84
C PRO A 290 0.95 12.08 -6.68
N ASP A 291 1.55 12.83 -7.62
CA ASP A 291 2.90 13.35 -7.42
C ASP A 291 2.96 14.25 -6.18
N ASN A 292 3.95 14.04 -5.33
CA ASN A 292 4.18 14.83 -4.12
C ASN A 292 5.67 15.11 -3.93
N LEU A 293 6.03 16.38 -3.79
CA LEU A 293 7.43 16.80 -3.72
C LEU A 293 8.17 16.24 -2.50
N ILE A 294 7.49 16.12 -1.37
CA ILE A 294 8.08 15.59 -0.13
C ILE A 294 8.34 14.09 -0.28
N LEU A 295 7.32 13.32 -0.71
CA LEU A 295 7.48 11.89 -0.91
C LEU A 295 8.53 11.56 -1.98
N ARG A 296 8.57 12.34 -3.07
CA ARG A 296 9.60 12.21 -4.09
C ARG A 296 11.00 12.31 -3.49
N GLN A 297 11.25 13.36 -2.70
CA GLN A 297 12.56 13.58 -2.06
C GLN A 297 12.91 12.45 -1.07
N VAL A 298 11.94 11.95 -0.32
CA VAL A 298 12.13 10.80 0.58
C VAL A 298 12.55 9.57 -0.21
N VAL A 299 11.81 9.22 -1.27
CA VAL A 299 12.09 8.04 -2.10
C VAL A 299 13.46 8.18 -2.80
N GLU A 300 13.75 9.32 -3.41
CA GLU A 300 15.05 9.60 -4.06
C GLU A 300 16.22 9.43 -3.08
N ARG A 301 16.07 9.91 -1.84
CA ARG A 301 17.10 9.75 -0.79
C ARG A 301 17.26 8.30 -0.35
N MET A 302 16.18 7.53 -0.24
CA MET A 302 16.23 6.10 0.05
C MET A 302 17.02 5.35 -1.03
N ILE A 303 16.71 5.61 -2.29
CA ILE A 303 17.41 5.02 -3.44
C ILE A 303 18.89 5.45 -3.47
N ALA A 304 19.17 6.72 -3.22
CA ALA A 304 20.53 7.25 -3.12
C ALA A 304 21.35 6.61 -1.98
N ARG A 305 20.71 6.10 -0.94
CA ARG A 305 21.34 5.33 0.14
C ARG A 305 21.46 3.83 -0.15
N GLY A 306 21.01 3.39 -1.32
CA GLY A 306 21.15 2.01 -1.77
C GLY A 306 19.98 1.10 -1.42
N HIS A 307 18.84 1.65 -1.02
CA HIS A 307 17.62 0.87 -0.92
C HIS A 307 17.01 0.61 -2.30
N ILE A 308 16.33 -0.52 -2.44
CA ILE A 308 15.43 -0.79 -3.58
C ILE A 308 14.00 -0.54 -3.11
N VAL A 309 13.32 0.39 -3.78
CA VAL A 309 11.89 0.64 -3.58
C VAL A 309 11.14 -0.05 -4.72
N VAL A 310 10.26 -0.99 -4.37
CA VAL A 310 9.40 -1.73 -5.30
C VAL A 310 7.97 -1.24 -5.11
N ALA A 311 7.32 -0.80 -6.18
CA ALA A 311 6.00 -0.22 -6.10
C ALA A 311 5.05 -0.75 -7.19
N ALA A 312 3.78 -0.90 -6.84
CA ALA A 312 2.72 -1.20 -7.79
C ALA A 312 2.49 -0.01 -8.74
N VAL A 313 2.38 -0.27 -10.04
CA VAL A 313 2.20 0.82 -11.02
C VAL A 313 0.83 1.47 -10.95
N GLY A 314 -0.20 0.78 -10.44
CA GLY A 314 -1.57 1.25 -10.34
C GLY A 314 -2.55 0.48 -11.23
N ASN A 315 -3.86 0.69 -10.96
CA ASN A 315 -4.96 -0.03 -11.60
C ASN A 315 -6.02 0.92 -12.22
N ASP A 316 -5.62 2.13 -12.57
CA ASP A 316 -6.52 3.16 -13.14
C ASP A 316 -6.69 3.01 -14.66
N GLY A 317 -6.06 1.99 -15.25
CA GLY A 317 -6.13 1.68 -16.66
C GLY A 317 -4.90 2.10 -17.46
N PRO A 318 -4.72 1.52 -18.66
CA PRO A 318 -3.47 1.65 -19.44
C PRO A 318 -3.18 3.06 -19.97
N ALA A 319 -4.15 3.96 -19.96
CA ALA A 319 -4.04 5.34 -20.43
C ALA A 319 -4.17 6.36 -19.29
N ALA A 320 -4.22 5.91 -18.03
CA ALA A 320 -4.24 6.79 -16.88
C ALA A 320 -2.91 7.55 -16.73
N PRO A 321 -2.91 8.76 -16.14
CA PRO A 321 -1.68 9.41 -15.74
C PRO A 321 -0.88 8.53 -14.77
N PRO A 322 0.46 8.53 -14.84
CA PRO A 322 1.29 7.72 -13.94
C PRO A 322 1.00 8.02 -12.48
N LEU A 323 0.91 6.97 -11.66
CA LEU A 323 0.74 7.05 -10.21
C LEU A 323 2.08 6.87 -9.49
N TYR A 324 2.14 7.44 -8.30
CA TYR A 324 3.32 7.47 -7.47
C TYR A 324 3.14 6.64 -6.20
N PRO A 325 4.25 6.02 -5.70
CA PRO A 325 5.65 6.26 -5.99
C PRO A 325 6.23 5.50 -7.19
N ALA A 326 5.49 4.58 -7.85
CA ALA A 326 6.03 3.78 -8.96
C ALA A 326 6.61 4.62 -10.11
N ALA A 327 6.08 5.83 -10.34
CA ALA A 327 6.54 6.72 -11.40
C ALA A 327 7.72 7.64 -11.00
N TYR A 328 8.22 7.56 -9.76
CA TYR A 328 9.46 8.27 -9.43
C TYR A 328 10.68 7.59 -10.06
N PRO A 329 11.74 8.36 -10.40
CA PRO A 329 12.95 7.80 -10.95
C PRO A 329 13.54 6.66 -10.10
N ASP A 330 14.06 5.62 -10.76
CA ASP A 330 14.75 4.50 -10.13
C ASP A 330 13.90 3.65 -9.15
N VAL A 331 12.59 3.90 -9.05
CA VAL A 331 11.65 2.99 -8.39
C VAL A 331 11.41 1.79 -9.30
N VAL A 332 11.40 0.60 -8.73
CA VAL A 332 11.07 -0.64 -9.44
C VAL A 332 9.55 -0.75 -9.55
N GLY A 333 8.97 -0.19 -10.61
CA GLY A 333 7.54 -0.25 -10.88
C GLY A 333 7.11 -1.62 -11.40
N VAL A 334 6.09 -2.21 -10.79
CA VAL A 334 5.65 -3.57 -11.13
C VAL A 334 4.23 -3.56 -11.66
N THR A 335 4.05 -4.08 -12.88
CA THR A 335 2.75 -4.38 -13.47
C THR A 335 2.31 -5.82 -13.18
N ALA A 336 1.04 -6.11 -13.39
CA ALA A 336 0.45 -7.41 -13.08
C ALA A 336 0.02 -8.17 -14.32
N VAL A 337 0.24 -9.49 -14.31
CA VAL A 337 -0.27 -10.41 -15.33
C VAL A 337 -1.23 -11.44 -14.73
N ASP A 338 -2.13 -11.95 -15.60
CA ASP A 338 -3.02 -13.09 -15.32
C ASP A 338 -2.30 -14.45 -15.51
N GLY A 339 -3.03 -15.55 -15.31
CA GLY A 339 -2.54 -16.91 -15.50
C GLY A 339 -2.17 -17.27 -16.95
N HIS A 340 -2.49 -16.42 -17.93
CA HIS A 340 -2.17 -16.55 -19.34
C HIS A 340 -1.05 -15.59 -19.78
N ARG A 341 -0.39 -14.91 -18.83
CA ARG A 341 0.65 -13.89 -19.04
C ARG A 341 0.16 -12.61 -19.74
N HIS A 342 -1.15 -12.34 -19.73
CA HIS A 342 -1.66 -11.07 -20.24
C HIS A 342 -1.61 -10.02 -19.13
N VAL A 343 -1.08 -8.83 -19.43
CA VAL A 343 -1.14 -7.69 -18.51
C VAL A 343 -2.60 -7.34 -18.24
N LEU A 344 -2.93 -7.14 -16.96
CA LEU A 344 -4.29 -6.83 -16.53
C LEU A 344 -4.81 -5.59 -17.27
N ILE A 345 -6.10 -5.61 -17.62
CA ILE A 345 -6.72 -4.52 -18.39
C ILE A 345 -6.75 -3.21 -17.59
N GLU A 346 -6.81 -3.32 -16.27
CA GLU A 346 -6.77 -2.20 -15.33
C GLU A 346 -5.35 -1.69 -15.04
N ALA A 347 -4.30 -2.48 -15.29
CA ALA A 347 -2.93 -2.08 -14.97
C ALA A 347 -2.49 -0.88 -15.82
N GLU A 348 -1.88 0.09 -15.18
CA GLU A 348 -1.24 1.21 -15.85
C GLU A 348 -0.06 0.76 -16.69
N ARG A 349 0.20 1.51 -17.76
CA ARG A 349 1.31 1.30 -18.68
C ARG A 349 2.16 2.55 -18.80
N GLY A 350 3.41 2.39 -19.15
CA GLY A 350 4.30 3.52 -19.37
C GLY A 350 5.74 3.27 -18.95
N ALA A 351 6.52 4.33 -18.93
CA ALA A 351 7.95 4.27 -18.61
C ALA A 351 8.24 3.82 -17.17
N GLN A 352 7.27 3.89 -16.27
CA GLN A 352 7.39 3.44 -14.88
C GLN A 352 7.40 1.91 -14.74
N VAL A 353 7.00 1.15 -15.75
CA VAL A 353 7.01 -0.32 -15.69
C VAL A 353 8.43 -0.84 -15.80
N GLU A 354 8.94 -1.50 -14.74
CA GLU A 354 10.25 -2.17 -14.74
C GLU A 354 10.13 -3.68 -14.93
N PHE A 355 9.17 -4.32 -14.23
CA PHE A 355 8.88 -5.75 -14.34
C PHE A 355 7.38 -6.03 -14.40
N ALA A 356 7.04 -7.17 -14.98
CA ALA A 356 5.75 -7.81 -14.85
C ALA A 356 5.85 -8.99 -13.87
N ALA A 357 4.81 -9.19 -13.04
CA ALA A 357 4.71 -10.36 -12.18
C ALA A 357 3.24 -10.83 -12.05
N PRO A 358 2.97 -12.07 -11.59
CA PRO A 358 1.60 -12.53 -11.35
C PRO A 358 0.85 -11.59 -10.38
N GLY A 359 -0.37 -11.18 -10.76
CA GLY A 359 -1.23 -10.34 -9.94
C GLY A 359 -2.71 -10.68 -10.12
N ALA A 360 -3.03 -11.79 -10.79
CA ALA A 360 -4.38 -12.34 -10.88
C ALA A 360 -4.33 -13.87 -11.02
N ASP A 361 -5.50 -14.50 -10.92
CA ASP A 361 -5.66 -15.95 -10.92
C ASP A 361 -4.77 -16.62 -9.85
N MET A 362 -4.64 -15.95 -8.71
CA MET A 362 -3.82 -16.39 -7.59
C MET A 362 -4.48 -16.05 -6.26
N VAL A 363 -3.96 -16.66 -5.20
CA VAL A 363 -4.49 -16.47 -3.85
C VAL A 363 -3.48 -15.75 -2.95
N ALA A 364 -3.99 -15.07 -1.93
CA ALA A 364 -3.22 -14.51 -0.82
C ALA A 364 -3.99 -14.71 0.49
N ALA A 365 -3.28 -14.70 1.61
CA ALA A 365 -3.89 -14.71 2.93
C ALA A 365 -4.67 -13.43 3.19
N ILE A 366 -5.77 -13.51 3.94
CA ILE A 366 -6.58 -12.34 4.32
C ILE A 366 -6.84 -12.32 5.83
N SER A 367 -6.98 -11.12 6.39
CA SER A 367 -7.43 -10.95 7.78
C SER A 367 -8.96 -11.12 7.87
N PRO A 368 -9.50 -11.77 8.94
CA PRO A 368 -8.77 -12.28 10.09
C PRO A 368 -8.16 -13.67 9.88
N ALA A 369 -8.58 -14.42 8.86
CA ALA A 369 -8.12 -15.78 8.59
C ALA A 369 -8.48 -16.23 7.17
N GLY A 370 -7.83 -17.31 6.68
CA GLY A 370 -8.11 -17.92 5.39
C GLY A 370 -7.41 -17.25 4.23
N TYR A 371 -7.81 -17.64 3.02
CA TYR A 371 -7.23 -17.18 1.77
C TYR A 371 -8.30 -16.68 0.82
N SER A 372 -7.99 -15.71 -0.01
CA SER A 372 -8.89 -15.21 -1.04
C SER A 372 -8.20 -15.10 -2.39
N ILE A 373 -8.99 -15.16 -3.46
CA ILE A 373 -8.52 -14.85 -4.81
C ILE A 373 -8.24 -13.35 -4.87
N VAL A 374 -7.07 -12.99 -5.38
CA VAL A 374 -6.62 -11.60 -5.46
C VAL A 374 -6.35 -11.18 -6.90
N ARG A 375 -6.51 -9.86 -7.16
CA ARG A 375 -6.29 -9.27 -8.47
C ARG A 375 -5.83 -7.82 -8.35
N GLY A 376 -4.77 -7.45 -9.05
CA GLY A 376 -4.22 -6.10 -9.11
C GLY A 376 -2.71 -6.04 -9.04
N THR A 377 -2.16 -4.88 -9.41
CA THR A 377 -0.70 -4.63 -9.40
C THR A 377 -0.12 -4.63 -7.99
N SER A 378 -0.96 -4.35 -6.96
CA SER A 378 -0.57 -4.47 -5.55
C SER A 378 -0.06 -5.85 -5.18
N PHE A 379 -0.61 -6.90 -5.79
CA PHE A 379 -0.25 -8.29 -5.48
C PHE A 379 0.93 -8.80 -6.30
N ALA A 380 1.28 -8.11 -7.39
CA ALA A 380 2.47 -8.40 -8.20
C ALA A 380 3.75 -7.83 -7.59
N ALA A 381 3.69 -6.61 -7.06
CA ALA A 381 4.85 -5.92 -6.48
C ALA A 381 5.56 -6.71 -5.37
N PRO A 382 4.87 -7.30 -4.37
CA PRO A 382 5.51 -8.04 -3.30
C PRO A 382 6.28 -9.27 -3.79
N LEU A 383 5.85 -9.92 -4.87
CA LEU A 383 6.59 -11.04 -5.45
C LEU A 383 7.96 -10.59 -5.97
N VAL A 384 8.02 -9.42 -6.63
CA VAL A 384 9.28 -8.84 -7.11
C VAL A 384 10.16 -8.41 -5.93
N ALA A 385 9.58 -7.77 -4.92
CA ALA A 385 10.32 -7.36 -3.72
C ALA A 385 10.91 -8.57 -2.97
N GLY A 386 10.13 -9.65 -2.83
CA GLY A 386 10.59 -10.88 -2.21
C GLY A 386 11.73 -11.55 -2.99
N LEU A 387 11.69 -11.54 -4.34
CA LEU A 387 12.79 -12.03 -5.16
C LEU A 387 14.06 -11.17 -5.04
N LEU A 388 13.92 -9.86 -4.86
CA LEU A 388 15.05 -8.95 -4.70
C LEU A 388 15.68 -9.01 -3.29
N ALA A 389 14.90 -9.28 -2.25
CA ALA A 389 15.35 -9.26 -0.86
C ALA A 389 16.59 -10.15 -0.59
N PRO A 390 16.68 -11.42 -1.03
CA PRO A 390 17.87 -12.23 -0.81
C PRO A 390 19.08 -11.81 -1.67
N ARG A 391 18.89 -10.91 -2.63
CA ARG A 391 19.96 -10.38 -3.50
C ARG A 391 20.62 -9.12 -2.96
N LEU A 392 20.01 -8.49 -1.92
CA LEU A 392 20.51 -7.27 -1.29
C LEU A 392 20.28 -7.32 0.22
N MET A 393 21.29 -7.73 0.97
CA MET A 393 21.21 -7.99 2.41
C MET A 393 21.23 -6.72 3.27
N ALA A 394 21.80 -5.64 2.75
CA ALA A 394 21.87 -4.32 3.37
C ALA A 394 21.82 -3.25 2.27
N PRO A 395 21.39 -2.01 2.59
CA PRO A 395 21.39 -0.93 1.61
C PRO A 395 22.78 -0.67 1.03
N ASP A 396 22.92 -0.80 -0.29
CA ASP A 396 24.13 -0.54 -1.06
C ASP A 396 23.77 -0.19 -2.51
N GLN A 397 24.22 0.93 -3.02
CA GLN A 397 23.84 1.41 -4.36
C GLN A 397 24.32 0.47 -5.49
N GLN A 398 25.54 -0.04 -5.39
CA GLN A 398 26.08 -0.94 -6.40
C GLN A 398 25.38 -2.30 -6.35
N GLY A 399 25.17 -2.81 -5.15
CA GLY A 399 24.42 -4.03 -4.88
C GLY A 399 22.97 -3.94 -5.36
N ALA A 400 22.29 -2.81 -5.13
CA ALA A 400 20.92 -2.58 -5.60
C ALA A 400 20.82 -2.67 -7.13
N ARG A 401 21.71 -1.98 -7.85
CA ARG A 401 21.76 -2.06 -9.32
C ARG A 401 22.09 -3.48 -9.80
N ALA A 402 23.02 -4.16 -9.14
CA ALA A 402 23.39 -5.52 -9.47
C ALA A 402 22.23 -6.52 -9.22
N ALA A 403 21.47 -6.35 -8.12
CA ALA A 403 20.32 -7.16 -7.79
C ALA A 403 19.20 -7.02 -8.83
N ILE A 404 18.85 -5.77 -9.21
CA ILE A 404 17.85 -5.49 -10.25
C ILE A 404 18.34 -6.08 -11.61
N ALA A 405 19.57 -5.84 -11.99
CA ALA A 405 20.13 -6.38 -13.24
C ALA A 405 20.21 -7.92 -13.23
N SER A 406 20.42 -8.55 -12.07
CA SER A 406 20.36 -10.01 -11.95
C SER A 406 18.94 -10.53 -12.19
N LEU A 407 17.94 -9.92 -11.55
CA LEU A 407 16.53 -10.29 -11.75
C LEU A 407 16.09 -10.08 -13.21
N ALA A 408 16.55 -9.00 -13.84
CA ALA A 408 16.26 -8.71 -15.26
C ALA A 408 16.77 -9.81 -16.21
N ARG A 409 17.91 -10.46 -15.91
CA ARG A 409 18.42 -11.57 -16.73
C ARG A 409 17.61 -12.86 -16.59
N GLU A 410 16.85 -13.00 -15.51
CA GLU A 410 15.98 -14.16 -15.26
C GLU A 410 14.55 -13.93 -15.81
N ALA A 411 14.23 -12.68 -16.19
CA ALA A 411 12.91 -12.31 -16.67
C ALA A 411 12.57 -13.00 -18.00
N ILE A 412 11.36 -13.53 -18.11
CA ILE A 412 10.82 -14.06 -19.35
C ILE A 412 10.43 -12.87 -20.23
N HIS A 413 11.10 -12.72 -21.35
CA HIS A 413 10.82 -11.63 -22.26
C HIS A 413 9.42 -11.78 -22.88
N LEU A 414 8.57 -10.76 -22.71
CA LEU A 414 7.24 -10.65 -23.27
C LEU A 414 7.09 -9.26 -23.94
N GLY A 415 6.22 -9.16 -24.93
CA GLY A 415 5.95 -7.90 -25.62
C GLY A 415 7.01 -7.52 -26.67
N ALA A 416 7.29 -6.21 -26.78
CA ALA A 416 8.26 -5.67 -27.74
C ALA A 416 9.71 -5.97 -27.33
N SER A 417 10.64 -5.94 -28.29
CA SER A 417 12.07 -6.16 -28.00
C SER A 417 12.64 -5.09 -27.07
N GLY A 418 13.36 -5.52 -26.03
CA GLY A 418 13.89 -4.65 -24.99
C GLY A 418 12.87 -4.31 -23.91
N ARG A 419 13.13 -3.27 -23.11
CA ARG A 419 12.18 -2.76 -22.13
C ARG A 419 11.02 -2.04 -22.82
N ASP A 420 9.78 -2.39 -22.49
CA ASP A 420 8.61 -1.74 -23.01
C ASP A 420 7.67 -1.22 -21.88
N GLY A 421 6.71 -0.38 -22.21
CA GLY A 421 5.78 0.20 -21.24
C GLY A 421 4.66 -0.76 -20.79
N THR A 422 4.66 -2.01 -21.23
CA THR A 422 3.62 -2.99 -20.92
C THR A 422 4.12 -4.09 -19.98
N TYR A 423 5.29 -4.66 -20.27
CA TYR A 423 5.89 -5.74 -19.49
C TYR A 423 7.23 -5.35 -18.84
N GLY A 424 7.71 -4.13 -19.08
CA GLY A 424 9.02 -3.68 -18.60
C GLY A 424 10.16 -4.50 -19.22
N LEU A 425 11.04 -5.01 -18.38
CA LEU A 425 12.13 -5.93 -18.75
C LEU A 425 11.66 -7.37 -18.95
N GLY A 426 10.41 -7.69 -18.55
CA GLY A 426 9.79 -8.99 -18.71
C GLY A 426 9.10 -9.50 -17.45
N LEU A 427 8.55 -10.73 -17.57
CA LEU A 427 7.82 -11.42 -16.50
C LEU A 427 8.80 -12.15 -15.58
N VAL A 428 8.67 -11.87 -14.28
CA VAL A 428 9.36 -12.58 -13.20
C VAL A 428 8.35 -13.23 -12.24
N ALA A 429 8.83 -14.06 -11.33
CA ALA A 429 7.99 -14.68 -10.27
C ALA A 429 6.84 -15.57 -10.77
N GLU A 430 6.79 -15.99 -12.02
CA GLU A 430 5.68 -16.80 -12.55
C GLU A 430 5.44 -18.08 -11.74
N GLY A 431 6.48 -18.76 -11.32
CA GLY A 431 6.42 -19.98 -10.52
C GLY A 431 5.93 -19.78 -9.08
N LEU A 432 5.77 -18.53 -8.63
CA LEU A 432 5.27 -18.19 -7.30
C LEU A 432 3.74 -17.99 -7.26
N ARG A 433 3.09 -18.06 -8.39
CA ARG A 433 1.63 -17.95 -8.49
C ARG A 433 0.97 -19.20 -7.89
N VAL A 434 0.37 -19.08 -6.72
CA VAL A 434 -0.47 -20.14 -6.15
C VAL A 434 -1.88 -20.01 -6.72
N ALA A 435 -2.24 -20.92 -7.62
CA ALA A 435 -3.54 -20.88 -8.28
C ALA A 435 -4.69 -21.23 -7.29
N PRO A 436 -5.92 -20.69 -7.49
CA PRO A 436 -7.05 -20.90 -6.59
C PRO A 436 -7.42 -22.37 -6.36
N ASP A 437 -7.30 -23.21 -7.39
CA ASP A 437 -7.61 -24.64 -7.34
C ASP A 437 -6.68 -25.43 -6.39
N ILE A 438 -5.42 -25.02 -6.27
CA ILE A 438 -4.46 -25.59 -5.30
C ILE A 438 -4.97 -25.43 -3.87
N MET A 439 -5.63 -24.31 -3.59
CA MET A 439 -6.21 -23.96 -2.29
C MET A 439 -7.69 -24.36 -2.19
N GLN A 440 -8.23 -25.11 -3.17
CA GLN A 440 -9.63 -25.52 -3.28
C GLN A 440 -10.62 -24.32 -3.30
N LEU A 441 -10.15 -23.15 -3.63
CA LEU A 441 -10.98 -21.96 -3.86
C LEU A 441 -11.53 -22.01 -5.29
N ARG A 442 -12.85 -21.79 -5.45
CA ARG A 442 -13.48 -21.70 -6.77
C ARG A 442 -13.73 -20.25 -7.09
N PRO A 443 -13.34 -19.75 -8.28
CA PRO A 443 -13.83 -18.47 -8.76
C PRO A 443 -15.36 -18.58 -8.93
N GLU A 444 -16.11 -17.60 -8.43
CA GLU A 444 -17.55 -17.47 -8.62
C GLU A 444 -17.91 -17.02 -10.04
#